data_fbaedf794ff55fd5b1c61777abe0d80f
#
_entry.id   fbaedf794ff55fd5b1c61777abe0d80f
#
_cell.length_a   1.000
_cell.length_b   1.000
_cell.length_c   1.000
_cell.angle_alpha   90.00
_cell.angle_beta   90.00
_cell.angle_gamma   90.00
#
_symmetry.space_group_name_H-M   'P 1'
#
loop_
_entity.id
_entity.type
_entity.pdbx_description
1 polymer ?
#
loop_
_entity_poly.entity_id
_entity_poly.type
_entity_poly.pdbx_seq_one_letter_code
_entity_poly.pdbx_strand_id
1 'polypeptide(L)'
;MSINELQDEVIAEFSDFDDWMDRYQLLIDLGNEQEPLEEKYKTEQNLIEGCQSRVWLQADDVDGKIVFKAESDALIVKGIIALLNKVLSGHTPDEILNADLYFIDKIGLKEHLSPTRSNGLLSMVKQIRMYALAFKAKEGK
;
A
#
# COMPACT_ATOMS: atom_id res chain seq x y z
N MET A 1 16.63 2.60 0.93
CA MET A 1 16.44 1.36 0.13
C MET A 1 15.59 1.66 -1.09
N SER A 2 15.90 1.02 -2.21
CA SER A 2 15.09 1.16 -3.42
C SER A 2 13.75 0.42 -3.26
N ILE A 3 12.79 0.76 -4.11
CA ILE A 3 11.49 0.07 -4.14
C ILE A 3 11.71 -1.43 -4.38
N ASN A 4 12.60 -1.80 -5.30
CA ASN A 4 12.85 -3.21 -5.58
C ASN A 4 13.48 -3.95 -4.41
N GLU A 5 14.40 -3.31 -3.70
CA GLU A 5 14.98 -3.91 -2.49
C GLU A 5 13.92 -4.14 -1.41
N LEU A 6 13.00 -3.20 -1.25
CA LEU A 6 11.88 -3.33 -0.31
C LEU A 6 10.93 -4.45 -0.72
N GLN A 7 10.65 -4.58 -2.03
CA GLN A 7 9.83 -5.68 -2.53
C GLN A 7 10.48 -7.03 -2.25
N ASP A 8 11.79 -7.12 -2.47
CA ASP A 8 12.53 -8.37 -2.23
C ASP A 8 12.52 -8.75 -0.75
N GLU A 9 12.58 -7.77 0.16
CA GLU A 9 12.44 -8.04 1.60
C GLU A 9 11.06 -8.60 1.95
N VAL A 10 10.00 -8.02 1.36
CA VAL A 10 8.62 -8.50 1.57
C VAL A 10 8.49 -9.94 1.07
N ILE A 11 9.00 -10.23 -0.12
CA ILE A 11 8.97 -11.58 -0.70
C ILE A 11 9.69 -12.56 0.23
N ALA A 12 10.88 -12.21 0.71
CA ALA A 12 11.65 -13.06 1.63
C ALA A 12 10.89 -13.34 2.92
N GLU A 13 10.27 -12.31 3.49
CA GLU A 13 9.50 -12.44 4.73
C GLU A 13 8.31 -13.38 4.57
N PHE A 14 7.54 -13.23 3.48
CA PHE A 14 6.39 -14.11 3.21
C PHE A 14 6.81 -15.52 2.84
N SER A 15 8.00 -15.70 2.26
CA SER A 15 8.52 -17.01 1.88
C SER A 15 8.83 -17.91 3.08
N ASP A 16 8.96 -17.33 4.27
CA ASP A 16 9.18 -18.12 5.49
C ASP A 16 7.92 -18.85 5.94
N PHE A 17 6.77 -18.55 5.37
CA PHE A 17 5.48 -19.15 5.72
C PHE A 17 4.89 -19.86 4.51
N ASP A 18 4.66 -21.17 4.62
CA ASP A 18 4.04 -21.97 3.55
C ASP A 18 2.51 -21.96 3.66
N ASP A 19 1.99 -21.84 4.87
CA ASP A 19 0.55 -21.84 5.15
C ASP A 19 -0.04 -20.45 5.01
N TRP A 20 -1.13 -20.34 4.26
CA TRP A 20 -1.81 -19.04 4.05
C TRP A 20 -2.45 -18.48 5.32
N MET A 21 -2.81 -19.32 6.26
CA MET A 21 -3.28 -18.83 7.57
C MET A 21 -2.19 -18.03 8.27
N ASP A 22 -0.95 -18.50 8.19
CA ASP A 22 0.20 -17.78 8.75
C ASP A 22 0.51 -16.50 7.98
N ARG A 23 0.34 -16.51 6.66
CA ARG A 23 0.52 -15.32 5.84
C ARG A 23 -0.55 -14.28 6.12
N TYR A 24 -1.80 -14.68 6.33
CA TYR A 24 -2.86 -13.77 6.76
C TYR A 24 -2.53 -13.15 8.11
N GLN A 25 -2.00 -13.95 9.05
CA GLN A 25 -1.60 -13.42 10.35
C GLN A 25 -0.47 -12.41 10.20
N LEU A 26 0.48 -12.66 9.32
CA LEU A 26 1.55 -11.70 9.02
C LEU A 26 0.98 -10.39 8.48
N LEU A 27 0.00 -10.45 7.57
CA LEU A 27 -0.68 -9.25 7.06
C LEU A 27 -1.35 -8.46 8.18
N ILE A 28 -2.06 -9.14 9.07
CA ILE A 28 -2.73 -8.52 10.21
C ILE A 28 -1.72 -7.83 11.11
N ASP A 29 -0.61 -8.51 11.41
CA ASP A 29 0.44 -7.98 12.27
C ASP A 29 1.09 -6.73 11.66
N LEU A 30 1.37 -6.75 10.35
CA LEU A 30 1.92 -5.61 9.64
C LEU A 30 0.98 -4.41 9.67
N GLY A 31 -0.32 -4.66 9.51
CA GLY A 31 -1.34 -3.62 9.61
C GLY A 31 -1.38 -2.99 11.00
N ASN A 32 -1.26 -3.83 12.03
CA ASN A 32 -1.30 -3.37 13.43
C ASN A 32 -0.04 -2.63 13.85
N GLU A 33 1.09 -2.88 13.21
CA GLU A 33 2.35 -2.17 13.47
C GLU A 33 2.34 -0.76 12.86
N GLN A 34 1.46 -0.52 11.90
CA GLN A 34 1.34 0.77 11.25
C GLN A 34 0.83 1.83 12.22
N GLU A 35 1.40 3.05 12.17
CA GLU A 35 0.89 4.16 12.96
C GLU A 35 -0.57 4.43 12.64
N PRO A 36 -1.44 4.62 13.65
CA PRO A 36 -2.82 5.00 13.40
C PRO A 36 -2.90 6.34 12.66
N LEU A 37 -3.81 6.43 11.70
CA LEU A 37 -4.05 7.68 10.99
C LEU A 37 -4.82 8.63 11.89
N GLU A 38 -4.40 9.89 11.96
CA GLU A 38 -5.11 10.91 12.74
C GLU A 38 -6.53 11.10 12.19
N GLU A 39 -7.49 11.33 13.09
CA GLU A 39 -8.90 11.48 12.71
C GLU A 39 -9.13 12.57 11.68
N LYS A 40 -8.34 13.66 11.72
CA LYS A 40 -8.46 14.76 10.76
C LYS A 40 -8.21 14.34 9.32
N TYR A 41 -7.53 13.21 9.10
CA TYR A 41 -7.25 12.68 7.77
C TYR A 41 -8.26 11.62 7.33
N LYS A 42 -9.15 11.18 8.22
CA LYS A 42 -10.20 10.20 7.90
C LYS A 42 -11.39 10.91 7.28
N THR A 43 -11.19 11.46 6.10
CA THR A 43 -12.17 12.26 5.37
C THR A 43 -12.61 11.54 4.10
N GLU A 44 -13.73 11.95 3.52
CA GLU A 44 -14.19 11.40 2.25
C GLU A 44 -13.16 11.61 1.13
N GLN A 45 -12.45 12.72 1.17
CA GLN A 45 -11.41 13.04 0.18
C GLN A 45 -10.28 12.01 0.18
N ASN A 46 -9.96 11.46 1.35
CA ASN A 46 -8.90 10.48 1.51
C ASN A 46 -9.39 9.03 1.38
N LEU A 47 -10.70 8.80 1.29
CA LEU A 47 -11.24 7.47 1.05
C LEU A 47 -10.89 6.98 -0.34
N ILE A 48 -10.42 5.75 -0.42
CA ILE A 48 -10.14 5.11 -1.71
C ILE A 48 -11.44 4.51 -2.24
N GLU A 49 -11.87 4.96 -3.42
CA GLU A 49 -13.03 4.40 -4.09
C GLU A 49 -12.72 3.02 -4.65
N GLY A 50 -13.73 2.17 -4.74
CA GLY A 50 -13.58 0.82 -5.27
C GLY A 50 -13.22 -0.22 -4.22
N CYS A 51 -13.11 0.17 -2.95
CA CYS A 51 -12.92 -0.75 -1.84
C CYS A 51 -14.22 -0.94 -1.08
N GLN A 52 -14.55 -2.18 -0.74
CA GLN A 52 -15.73 -2.48 0.06
C GLN A 52 -15.57 -2.00 1.50
N SER A 53 -14.38 -2.20 2.06
CA SER A 53 -14.01 -1.66 3.37
C SER A 53 -13.56 -0.21 3.23
N ARG A 54 -13.64 0.55 4.32
CA ARG A 54 -13.11 1.91 4.31
C ARG A 54 -11.61 1.87 4.37
N VAL A 55 -10.97 2.53 3.41
CA VAL A 55 -9.51 2.69 3.37
C VAL A 55 -9.22 4.17 3.14
N TRP A 56 -8.49 4.77 4.06
CA TRP A 56 -8.06 6.17 3.94
C TRP A 56 -6.58 6.21 3.61
N LEU A 57 -6.21 7.11 2.72
CA LEU A 57 -4.82 7.29 2.30
C LEU A 57 -4.50 8.78 2.25
N GLN A 58 -3.52 9.19 3.04
CA GLN A 58 -2.99 10.55 3.06
C GLN A 58 -1.60 10.53 2.45
N ALA A 59 -1.33 11.45 1.53
CA ALA A 59 -0.04 11.58 0.87
C ALA A 59 0.54 12.97 1.13
N ASP A 60 1.79 13.02 1.55
CA ASP A 60 2.50 14.27 1.84
C ASP A 60 3.84 14.30 1.11
N ASP A 61 4.22 15.48 0.62
CA ASP A 61 5.53 15.70 0.02
C ASP A 61 6.52 16.09 1.12
N VAL A 62 7.56 15.27 1.28
CA VAL A 62 8.64 15.53 2.24
C VAL A 62 9.96 15.50 1.48
N ASP A 63 10.52 16.68 1.22
CA ASP A 63 11.80 16.85 0.51
C ASP A 63 11.82 16.16 -0.86
N GLY A 64 10.73 16.24 -1.61
CA GLY A 64 10.61 15.66 -2.95
C GLY A 64 10.23 14.19 -2.97
N LYS A 65 10.01 13.59 -1.82
CA LYS A 65 9.59 12.20 -1.68
C LYS A 65 8.17 12.17 -1.13
N ILE A 66 7.38 11.21 -1.59
CA ILE A 66 5.99 11.08 -1.13
C ILE A 66 5.95 10.14 0.07
N VAL A 67 5.44 10.62 1.18
CA VAL A 67 5.22 9.81 2.38
C VAL A 67 3.72 9.54 2.50
N PHE A 68 3.35 8.28 2.56
CA PHE A 68 1.96 7.86 2.70
C PHE A 68 1.65 7.47 4.14
N LYS A 69 0.46 7.84 4.60
CA LYS A 69 -0.13 7.37 5.85
C LYS A 69 -1.49 6.81 5.50
N ALA A 70 -1.82 5.68 6.07
CA ALA A 70 -3.04 4.97 5.68
C ALA A 70 -3.65 4.22 6.85
N GLU A 71 -4.95 3.94 6.72
CA GLU A 71 -5.66 3.13 7.69
C GLU A 71 -6.88 2.48 7.03
N SER A 72 -7.35 1.38 7.60
CA SER A 72 -8.57 0.71 7.19
C SER A 72 -9.32 0.17 8.40
N ASP A 73 -10.62 0.01 8.25
CA ASP A 73 -11.48 -0.61 9.28
C ASP A 73 -11.52 -2.14 9.19
N ALA A 74 -10.83 -2.74 8.21
CA ALA A 74 -10.77 -4.20 8.03
C ALA A 74 -9.33 -4.70 8.19
N LEU A 75 -9.13 -5.75 8.98
CA LEU A 75 -7.80 -6.24 9.39
C LEU A 75 -6.91 -6.66 8.21
N ILE A 76 -7.45 -7.46 7.28
CA ILE A 76 -6.66 -7.94 6.13
C ILE A 76 -6.35 -6.77 5.19
N VAL A 77 -7.33 -5.91 4.93
CA VAL A 77 -7.16 -4.75 4.06
C VAL A 77 -6.14 -3.78 4.65
N LYS A 78 -6.17 -3.59 5.97
CA LYS A 78 -5.18 -2.76 6.68
C LYS A 78 -3.77 -3.30 6.46
N GLY A 79 -3.61 -4.63 6.50
CA GLY A 79 -2.33 -5.27 6.20
C GLY A 79 -1.88 -5.06 4.76
N ILE A 80 -2.80 -5.13 3.82
CA ILE A 80 -2.51 -4.92 2.39
C ILE A 80 -2.01 -3.49 2.15
N ILE A 81 -2.71 -2.49 2.67
CA ILE A 81 -2.29 -1.10 2.49
C ILE A 81 -0.97 -0.82 3.23
N ALA A 82 -0.73 -1.49 4.35
CA ALA A 82 0.54 -1.41 5.07
C ALA A 82 1.71 -1.93 4.23
N LEU A 83 1.52 -3.02 3.49
CA LEU A 83 2.52 -3.55 2.58
C LEU A 83 2.83 -2.57 1.45
N LEU A 84 1.81 -2.01 0.82
CA LEU A 84 1.97 -1.02 -0.23
C LEU A 84 2.71 0.21 0.29
N ASN A 85 2.35 0.66 1.48
CA ASN A 85 2.99 1.78 2.15
C ASN A 85 4.47 1.49 2.42
N LYS A 86 4.78 0.31 2.94
CA LYS A 86 6.16 -0.11 3.22
C LYS A 86 7.04 -0.07 1.98
N VAL A 87 6.51 -0.50 0.84
CA VAL A 87 7.25 -0.57 -0.42
C VAL A 87 7.38 0.80 -1.09
N LEU A 88 6.33 1.60 -1.07
CA LEU A 88 6.23 2.81 -1.90
C LEU A 88 6.44 4.12 -1.16
N SER A 89 6.18 4.18 0.14
CA SER A 89 6.34 5.42 0.91
C SER A 89 7.81 5.83 0.98
N GLY A 90 8.07 7.15 0.94
CA GLY A 90 9.41 7.67 1.06
C GLY A 90 10.22 7.63 -0.23
N HIS A 91 9.55 7.55 -1.37
CA HIS A 91 10.20 7.54 -2.69
C HIS A 91 9.69 8.71 -3.55
N THR A 92 10.43 9.02 -4.61
CA THR A 92 10.04 10.11 -5.52
C THR A 92 8.82 9.71 -6.36
N PRO A 93 8.07 10.69 -6.89
CA PRO A 93 6.96 10.38 -7.80
C PRO A 93 7.38 9.50 -8.99
N ASP A 94 8.53 9.77 -9.58
CA ASP A 94 9.01 8.97 -10.73
C ASP A 94 9.31 7.53 -10.33
N GLU A 95 9.92 7.32 -9.18
CA GLU A 95 10.20 5.97 -8.67
C GLU A 95 8.91 5.19 -8.47
N ILE A 96 7.88 5.83 -7.90
CA ILE A 96 6.58 5.20 -7.67
C ILE A 96 5.88 4.89 -8.99
N LEU A 97 5.87 5.84 -9.93
CA LEU A 97 5.20 5.67 -11.23
C LEU A 97 5.86 4.59 -12.09
N ASN A 98 7.17 4.45 -11.99
CA ASN A 98 7.93 3.48 -12.78
C ASN A 98 8.06 2.12 -12.10
N ALA A 99 7.57 1.96 -10.87
CA ALA A 99 7.69 0.71 -10.14
C ALA A 99 6.81 -0.38 -10.75
N ASP A 100 7.42 -1.55 -10.96
CA ASP A 100 6.70 -2.77 -11.26
C ASP A 100 6.50 -3.50 -9.93
N LEU A 101 5.24 -3.63 -9.50
CA LEU A 101 4.92 -4.20 -8.19
C LEU A 101 4.83 -5.73 -8.27
N TYR A 102 5.94 -6.35 -8.60
CA TYR A 102 6.03 -7.80 -8.77
C TYR A 102 5.82 -8.59 -7.46
N PHE A 103 6.01 -7.96 -6.30
CA PHE A 103 5.86 -8.66 -5.02
C PHE A 103 4.44 -9.20 -4.82
N ILE A 104 3.44 -8.50 -5.36
CA ILE A 104 2.03 -8.89 -5.23
C ILE A 104 1.81 -10.30 -5.78
N ASP A 105 2.35 -10.56 -6.97
CA ASP A 105 2.24 -11.88 -7.61
C ASP A 105 3.18 -12.90 -6.96
N LYS A 106 4.38 -12.46 -6.58
CA LYS A 106 5.38 -13.36 -5.98
C LYS A 106 4.94 -13.93 -4.64
N ILE A 107 4.23 -13.17 -3.83
CA ILE A 107 3.70 -13.68 -2.56
C ILE A 107 2.33 -14.37 -2.73
N GLY A 108 1.77 -14.38 -3.95
CA GLY A 108 0.51 -15.03 -4.25
C GLY A 108 -0.72 -14.32 -3.68
N LEU A 109 -0.62 -13.02 -3.48
CA LEU A 109 -1.66 -12.27 -2.78
C LEU A 109 -3.00 -12.28 -3.54
N LYS A 110 -2.97 -12.02 -4.85
CA LYS A 110 -4.18 -11.99 -5.68
C LYS A 110 -4.93 -13.32 -5.71
N GLU A 111 -4.19 -14.43 -5.72
CA GLU A 111 -4.77 -15.77 -5.81
C GLU A 111 -5.52 -16.17 -4.54
N HIS A 112 -5.16 -15.56 -3.40
CA HIS A 112 -5.70 -15.91 -2.10
C HIS A 112 -6.64 -14.86 -1.53
N LEU A 113 -6.90 -13.79 -2.26
CA LEU A 113 -7.89 -12.79 -1.89
C LEU A 113 -9.20 -13.07 -2.60
N SER A 114 -10.33 -12.72 -1.96
CA SER A 114 -11.62 -12.74 -2.63
C SER A 114 -11.59 -11.75 -3.81
N PRO A 115 -12.47 -11.91 -4.82
CA PRO A 115 -12.54 -10.95 -5.92
C PRO A 115 -12.72 -9.50 -5.46
N THR A 116 -13.53 -9.28 -4.43
CA THR A 116 -13.76 -7.95 -3.86
C THR A 116 -12.48 -7.35 -3.29
N ARG A 117 -11.71 -8.15 -2.54
CA ARG A 117 -10.43 -7.70 -1.97
C ARG A 117 -9.37 -7.48 -3.04
N SER A 118 -9.34 -8.32 -4.08
CA SER A 118 -8.42 -8.13 -5.22
C SER A 118 -8.72 -6.83 -5.94
N ASN A 119 -10.00 -6.51 -6.15
CA ASN A 119 -10.40 -5.25 -6.75
C ASN A 119 -10.00 -4.05 -5.87
N GLY A 120 -10.14 -4.20 -4.56
CA GLY A 120 -9.70 -3.18 -3.60
C GLY A 120 -8.20 -2.94 -3.67
N LEU A 121 -7.41 -4.02 -3.80
CA LEU A 121 -5.96 -3.91 -3.96
C LEU A 121 -5.60 -3.10 -5.22
N LEU A 122 -6.25 -3.39 -6.34
CA LEU A 122 -6.03 -2.63 -7.58
C LEU A 122 -6.40 -1.16 -7.43
N SER A 123 -7.48 -0.88 -6.71
CA SER A 123 -7.91 0.49 -6.42
C SER A 123 -6.89 1.24 -5.56
N MET A 124 -6.29 0.57 -4.57
CA MET A 124 -5.24 1.15 -3.73
C MET A 124 -4.00 1.50 -4.56
N VAL A 125 -3.55 0.59 -5.42
CA VAL A 125 -2.40 0.81 -6.29
C VAL A 125 -2.66 1.98 -7.23
N LYS A 126 -3.85 2.01 -7.83
CA LYS A 126 -4.26 3.11 -8.72
C LYS A 126 -4.23 4.45 -8.00
N GLN A 127 -4.77 4.52 -6.79
CA GLN A 127 -4.83 5.75 -6.02
C GLN A 127 -3.42 6.25 -5.66
N ILE A 128 -2.53 5.35 -5.26
CA ILE A 128 -1.14 5.70 -4.96
C ILE A 128 -0.46 6.30 -6.20
N ARG A 129 -0.66 5.68 -7.36
CA ARG A 129 -0.09 6.18 -8.62
C ARG A 129 -0.69 7.51 -9.03
N MET A 130 -1.97 7.73 -8.76
CA MET A 130 -2.62 9.03 -9.04
C MET A 130 -2.03 10.14 -8.19
N TYR A 131 -1.76 9.88 -6.90
CA TYR A 131 -1.07 10.84 -6.05
C TYR A 131 0.34 11.14 -6.58
N ALA A 132 1.07 10.09 -6.97
CA ALA A 132 2.42 10.27 -7.53
C ALA A 132 2.40 11.13 -8.79
N LEU A 133 1.42 10.91 -9.66
CA LEU A 133 1.25 11.71 -10.88
C LEU A 133 0.93 13.17 -10.55
N ALA A 134 0.08 13.41 -9.56
CA ALA A 134 -0.27 14.77 -9.13
C ALA A 134 0.93 15.51 -8.56
N PHE A 135 1.75 14.85 -7.73
CA PHE A 135 2.97 15.46 -7.19
C PHE A 135 4.00 15.71 -8.28
N LYS A 136 4.14 14.79 -9.23
CA LYS A 136 5.04 15.00 -10.38
C LYS A 136 4.64 16.21 -11.20
N ALA A 137 3.34 16.41 -11.44
CA ALA A 137 2.81 17.56 -12.17
C ALA A 137 3.14 18.87 -11.44
N LYS A 138 3.11 18.87 -10.11
CA LYS A 138 3.50 20.04 -9.31
C LYS A 138 4.99 20.35 -9.45
N GLU A 139 5.83 19.34 -9.44
CA GLU A 139 7.28 19.50 -9.58
C GLU A 139 7.66 20.05 -10.96
N GLY A 140 6.90 19.66 -11.99
CA GLY A 140 7.13 20.09 -13.35
C GLY A 140 6.84 21.55 -13.64
N LYS A 141 6.44 22.30 -12.64
CA LYS A 141 6.27 23.75 -12.72
C LYS A 141 7.54 24.44 -12.24
#